data_a5e60dc68375ba2aaa9cb72025d6ddce
#
_entry.id   a5e60dc68375ba2aaa9cb72025d6ddce
#
_cell.length_a   1.000
_cell.length_b   1.000
_cell.length_c   1.000
_cell.angle_alpha   90.00
_cell.angle_beta   90.00
_cell.angle_gamma   90.00
#
_symmetry.space_group_name_H-M   'P 1'
#
loop_
_entity.id
_entity.type
_entity.pdbx_description
1 polymer ?
#
loop_
_entity_poly.entity_id
_entity_poly.type
_entity_poly.pdbx_seq_one_letter_code
_entity_poly.pdbx_strand_id
1 'polypeptide(L)'
;MNVRAAAALTLAAALAACGPPEPDPAPKPAPVKAAPPSEVKVSSPTLDAVRARGRLNCGVHQGLAGFAYPDQRGVWRGFDVEICRAIATAVLGDAQAVNFVPLAATERLNALQEKRVDVLSRNTSWTFSRDASLGFDFPAVTYFDGQGFLARRSLNLASADELSGARICVQAGTVTEQNLAEYFREREVKYTPVVVASEEEAREKYQAEACDAFTADISALASARSILNDPASHVILPTVISKEPLGPVVRQDDAVWADIVRWTVFAIVLAEEAGLTSKTVEQARETATRASVQRLLGKRDNLGAMLGLKPDWAFQVIRQVGAYNEIFDRNLGPRSSLRLTRGFNRLWTADPPGLLFAPPMR
;
A
#
# COMPACT_ATOMS: atom_id res chain seq x y z
N MET A 1 -57.94 78.60 15.04
CA MET A 1 -57.39 79.58 14.13
C MET A 1 -56.57 78.89 13.07
N ASN A 2 -57.12 78.77 11.91
CA ASN A 2 -56.54 78.98 10.58
C ASN A 2 -55.05 78.61 10.41
N VAL A 3 -54.56 77.87 9.40
CA VAL A 3 -54.74 78.09 7.96
C VAL A 3 -54.08 76.96 7.16
N ARG A 4 -54.78 76.47 6.15
CA ARG A 4 -54.41 76.17 4.77
C ARG A 4 -53.34 75.13 4.44
N ALA A 5 -53.85 74.18 3.71
CA ALA A 5 -53.24 73.26 2.78
C ALA A 5 -52.41 73.85 1.67
N ALA A 6 -51.34 73.15 1.22
CA ALA A 6 -50.77 73.30 -0.09
C ALA A 6 -50.44 71.90 -0.61
N ALA A 7 -51.15 71.54 -1.64
CA ALA A 7 -50.91 70.30 -2.41
C ALA A 7 -49.72 70.51 -3.36
N ALA A 8 -48.71 69.67 -3.33
CA ALA A 8 -47.67 69.52 -4.38
C ALA A 8 -47.86 68.27 -5.14
N LEU A 9 -48.31 68.37 -6.38
CA LEU A 9 -48.32 67.26 -7.38
C LEU A 9 -46.86 67.04 -7.76
N THR A 10 -46.36 65.84 -7.48
CA THR A 10 -45.14 65.31 -8.09
C THR A 10 -45.46 64.24 -9.14
N LEU A 11 -45.15 64.61 -10.37
CA LEU A 11 -45.25 63.78 -11.58
C LEU A 11 -44.13 62.74 -11.53
N ALA A 12 -44.45 61.46 -11.31
CA ALA A 12 -43.50 60.37 -11.40
C ALA A 12 -43.39 59.89 -12.85
N ALA A 13 -42.29 60.25 -13.51
CA ALA A 13 -41.93 59.71 -14.81
C ALA A 13 -41.49 58.23 -14.67
N ALA A 14 -42.28 57.31 -15.24
CA ALA A 14 -41.88 55.91 -15.34
C ALA A 14 -40.85 55.74 -16.47
N LEU A 15 -39.58 55.60 -16.12
CA LEU A 15 -38.53 55.13 -17.00
C LEU A 15 -38.68 53.57 -17.13
N ALA A 16 -39.23 53.09 -18.21
CA ALA A 16 -39.19 51.69 -18.60
C ALA A 16 -37.76 51.38 -19.04
N ALA A 17 -37.01 50.68 -18.17
CA ALA A 17 -35.71 50.11 -18.50
C ALA A 17 -35.94 48.83 -19.31
N CYS A 18 -35.77 48.90 -20.65
CA CYS A 18 -35.55 47.73 -21.48
C CYS A 18 -34.16 47.16 -21.18
N GLY A 19 -34.08 46.19 -20.25
CA GLY A 19 -32.90 45.34 -20.11
C GLY A 19 -32.85 44.34 -21.28
N PRO A 20 -31.67 43.93 -21.72
CA PRO A 20 -31.58 42.86 -22.73
C PRO A 20 -32.24 41.59 -22.19
N PRO A 21 -32.86 40.77 -23.07
CA PRO A 21 -33.49 39.52 -22.65
C PRO A 21 -32.46 38.60 -21.99
N GLU A 22 -32.83 37.99 -20.88
CA GLU A 22 -32.06 36.98 -20.21
C GLU A 22 -31.82 35.84 -21.22
N PRO A 23 -30.57 35.33 -21.35
CA PRO A 23 -30.31 34.20 -22.26
C PRO A 23 -31.09 32.98 -21.77
N ASP A 24 -31.75 32.33 -22.69
CA ASP A 24 -32.46 31.05 -22.45
C ASP A 24 -31.57 30.06 -21.72
N PRO A 25 -32.05 29.36 -20.68
CA PRO A 25 -31.27 28.38 -19.96
C PRO A 25 -30.79 27.30 -20.95
N ALA A 26 -29.48 27.11 -20.98
CA ALA A 26 -28.86 26.09 -21.83
C ALA A 26 -29.60 24.73 -21.69
N PRO A 27 -29.91 24.05 -22.77
CA PRO A 27 -30.63 22.79 -22.74
C PRO A 27 -29.86 21.80 -21.84
N LYS A 28 -30.56 21.22 -20.89
CA LYS A 28 -29.98 20.16 -20.05
C LYS A 28 -29.41 19.10 -20.99
N PRO A 29 -28.11 18.71 -20.79
CA PRO A 29 -27.54 17.63 -21.60
C PRO A 29 -28.45 16.39 -21.52
N ALA A 30 -28.85 15.87 -22.67
CA ALA A 30 -29.61 14.64 -22.73
C ALA A 30 -28.83 13.53 -21.98
N PRO A 31 -29.50 12.64 -21.23
CA PRO A 31 -28.82 11.53 -20.57
C PRO A 31 -28.08 10.74 -21.66
N VAL A 32 -26.75 10.75 -21.52
CA VAL A 32 -25.89 9.93 -22.36
C VAL A 32 -26.23 8.47 -22.00
N LYS A 33 -26.98 7.83 -22.94
CA LYS A 33 -27.26 6.40 -22.84
C LYS A 33 -25.90 5.71 -22.95
N ALA A 34 -25.36 5.25 -21.82
CA ALA A 34 -24.12 4.46 -21.82
C ALA A 34 -24.33 3.32 -22.85
N ALA A 35 -23.45 3.23 -23.83
CA ALA A 35 -23.43 2.09 -24.72
C ALA A 35 -23.31 0.82 -23.85
N PRO A 36 -24.01 -0.27 -24.17
CA PRO A 36 -23.81 -1.52 -23.44
C PRO A 36 -22.31 -1.84 -23.49
N PRO A 37 -21.70 -2.23 -22.37
CA PRO A 37 -20.30 -2.60 -22.37
C PRO A 37 -20.14 -3.69 -23.45
N SER A 38 -19.34 -3.40 -24.47
CA SER A 38 -18.84 -4.43 -25.37
C SER A 38 -18.22 -5.51 -24.47
N GLU A 39 -18.54 -6.79 -24.70
CA GLU A 39 -17.92 -7.89 -23.98
C GLU A 39 -16.40 -7.75 -24.14
N VAL A 40 -15.75 -7.11 -23.18
CA VAL A 40 -14.30 -7.02 -23.14
C VAL A 40 -13.83 -8.44 -22.85
N LYS A 41 -13.28 -9.09 -23.85
CA LYS A 41 -12.67 -10.40 -23.68
C LYS A 41 -11.48 -10.22 -22.74
N VAL A 42 -11.67 -10.54 -21.47
CA VAL A 42 -10.61 -10.46 -20.45
C VAL A 42 -9.53 -11.47 -20.83
N SER A 43 -8.34 -10.98 -21.14
CA SER A 43 -7.19 -11.82 -21.47
C SER A 43 -6.05 -11.48 -20.52
N SER A 44 -5.62 -12.43 -19.74
CA SER A 44 -4.49 -12.32 -18.83
C SER A 44 -3.69 -13.64 -18.83
N PRO A 45 -2.57 -13.68 -19.55
CA PRO A 45 -1.73 -14.87 -19.57
C PRO A 45 -1.26 -15.30 -18.18
N THR A 46 -1.04 -14.34 -17.27
CA THR A 46 -0.62 -14.66 -15.89
C THR A 46 -1.78 -15.30 -15.10
N LEU A 47 -3.00 -14.75 -15.21
CA LEU A 47 -4.18 -15.35 -14.56
C LEU A 47 -4.42 -16.78 -15.06
N ASP A 48 -4.32 -16.98 -16.39
CA ASP A 48 -4.50 -18.30 -16.99
C ASP A 48 -3.45 -19.30 -16.50
N ALA A 49 -2.19 -18.89 -16.43
CA ALA A 49 -1.10 -19.73 -15.91
C ALA A 49 -1.29 -20.07 -14.41
N VAL A 50 -1.71 -19.10 -13.58
CA VAL A 50 -2.00 -19.29 -12.15
C VAL A 50 -3.16 -20.30 -11.99
N ARG A 51 -4.22 -20.17 -12.77
CA ARG A 51 -5.38 -21.07 -12.73
C ARG A 51 -5.04 -22.48 -13.21
N ALA A 52 -4.31 -22.58 -14.31
CA ALA A 52 -3.88 -23.88 -14.83
C ALA A 52 -3.00 -24.65 -13.83
N ARG A 53 -2.16 -23.92 -13.08
CA ARG A 53 -1.30 -24.48 -12.03
C ARG A 53 -2.05 -24.75 -10.72
N GLY A 54 -3.17 -24.06 -10.49
CA GLY A 54 -3.94 -24.14 -9.25
C GLY A 54 -3.27 -23.46 -8.04
N ARG A 55 -2.19 -22.74 -8.24
CA ARG A 55 -1.43 -22.05 -7.18
C ARG A 55 -0.81 -20.76 -7.69
N LEU A 56 -0.75 -19.74 -6.82
CA LEU A 56 -0.02 -18.49 -7.04
C LEU A 56 1.44 -18.68 -6.63
N ASN A 57 2.40 -18.39 -7.51
CA ASN A 57 3.80 -18.24 -7.14
C ASN A 57 4.06 -16.81 -6.67
N CYS A 58 4.24 -16.61 -5.37
CA CYS A 58 4.48 -15.29 -4.78
C CYS A 58 5.90 -15.18 -4.25
N GLY A 59 6.66 -14.22 -4.78
CA GLY A 59 7.99 -13.91 -4.28
C GLY A 59 7.91 -13.10 -2.98
N VAL A 60 8.57 -13.60 -1.94
CA VAL A 60 8.54 -13.02 -0.59
C VAL A 60 9.94 -12.81 -0.04
N HIS A 61 10.05 -12.07 1.08
CA HIS A 61 11.31 -11.96 1.80
C HIS A 61 11.75 -13.30 2.40
N GLN A 62 13.08 -13.51 2.54
CA GLN A 62 13.64 -14.76 3.06
C GLN A 62 13.41 -14.96 4.56
N GLY A 63 13.19 -13.87 5.32
CA GLY A 63 13.01 -13.95 6.78
C GLY A 63 12.92 -12.55 7.43
N LEU A 64 11.90 -11.74 7.08
CA LEU A 64 11.64 -10.44 7.71
C LEU A 64 10.43 -10.55 8.63
N ALA A 65 10.65 -10.53 9.94
CA ALA A 65 9.57 -10.63 10.92
C ALA A 65 8.53 -9.52 10.72
N GLY A 66 7.25 -9.88 10.80
CA GLY A 66 6.14 -9.00 10.51
C GLY A 66 5.75 -8.89 9.04
N PHE A 67 6.68 -9.08 8.08
CA PHE A 67 6.40 -9.01 6.64
C PHE A 67 6.34 -10.37 5.96
N ALA A 68 7.41 -11.14 5.99
CA ALA A 68 7.43 -12.50 5.46
C ALA A 68 8.49 -13.35 6.17
N TYR A 69 8.07 -14.37 6.87
CA TYR A 69 8.95 -15.32 7.55
C TYR A 69 8.23 -16.66 7.79
N PRO A 70 8.93 -17.79 7.80
CA PRO A 70 8.37 -19.05 8.26
C PRO A 70 8.32 -19.06 9.80
N ASP A 71 7.18 -19.48 10.37
CA ASP A 71 7.08 -19.75 11.80
C ASP A 71 7.81 -21.06 12.18
N GLN A 72 7.82 -21.41 13.46
CA GLN A 72 8.48 -22.64 13.96
C GLN A 72 7.96 -23.94 13.35
N ARG A 73 6.81 -23.92 12.69
CA ARG A 73 6.21 -25.04 11.98
C ARG A 73 6.46 -24.99 10.47
N GLY A 74 7.26 -24.02 10.00
CA GLY A 74 7.49 -23.76 8.59
C GLY A 74 6.34 -23.07 7.86
N VAL A 75 5.30 -22.60 8.58
CA VAL A 75 4.17 -21.89 7.98
C VAL A 75 4.53 -20.43 7.77
N TRP A 76 4.40 -19.96 6.55
CA TRP A 76 4.67 -18.56 6.20
C TRP A 76 3.68 -17.60 6.88
N ARG A 77 4.21 -16.54 7.48
CA ARG A 77 3.50 -15.49 8.22
C ARG A 77 3.99 -14.12 7.77
N GLY A 78 3.15 -13.10 7.98
CA GLY A 78 3.52 -11.71 7.80
C GLY A 78 2.60 -10.95 6.84
N PHE A 79 2.76 -9.64 6.84
CA PHE A 79 1.95 -8.70 6.08
C PHE A 79 2.00 -8.98 4.57
N ASP A 80 3.21 -9.12 4.01
CA ASP A 80 3.40 -9.44 2.58
C ASP A 80 2.84 -10.82 2.22
N VAL A 81 2.96 -11.78 3.13
CA VAL A 81 2.36 -13.13 2.98
C VAL A 81 0.84 -13.06 2.89
N GLU A 82 0.21 -12.19 3.69
CA GLU A 82 -1.24 -12.00 3.64
C GLU A 82 -1.70 -11.33 2.35
N ILE A 83 -0.90 -10.43 1.76
CA ILE A 83 -1.17 -9.87 0.44
C ILE A 83 -1.13 -10.97 -0.63
N CYS A 84 -0.13 -11.87 -0.60
CA CYS A 84 -0.10 -13.04 -1.50
C CYS A 84 -1.37 -13.90 -1.34
N ARG A 85 -1.79 -14.15 -0.10
CA ARG A 85 -3.02 -14.92 0.19
C ARG A 85 -4.27 -14.22 -0.32
N ALA A 86 -4.35 -12.90 -0.18
CA ALA A 86 -5.46 -12.11 -0.71
C ALA A 86 -5.56 -12.25 -2.24
N ILE A 87 -4.44 -12.16 -2.96
CA ILE A 87 -4.38 -12.35 -4.40
C ILE A 87 -4.79 -13.79 -4.79
N ALA A 88 -4.25 -14.81 -4.11
CA ALA A 88 -4.63 -16.19 -4.37
C ALA A 88 -6.13 -16.42 -4.11
N THR A 89 -6.68 -15.85 -3.05
CA THR A 89 -8.11 -15.92 -2.78
C THR A 89 -8.94 -15.28 -3.89
N ALA A 90 -8.53 -14.10 -4.38
CA ALA A 90 -9.23 -13.41 -5.45
C ALA A 90 -9.30 -14.24 -6.74
N VAL A 91 -8.22 -14.92 -7.12
CA VAL A 91 -8.11 -15.62 -8.42
C VAL A 91 -8.48 -17.11 -8.36
N LEU A 92 -8.25 -17.78 -7.22
CA LEU A 92 -8.45 -19.22 -7.03
C LEU A 92 -9.56 -19.56 -6.01
N GLY A 93 -9.97 -18.57 -5.17
CA GLY A 93 -10.96 -18.78 -4.12
C GLY A 93 -10.40 -19.40 -2.84
N ASP A 94 -9.09 -19.58 -2.74
CA ASP A 94 -8.42 -20.23 -1.59
C ASP A 94 -7.17 -19.47 -1.17
N ALA A 95 -7.12 -19.00 0.07
CA ALA A 95 -5.99 -18.31 0.68
C ALA A 95 -4.74 -19.20 0.88
N GLN A 96 -4.90 -20.52 0.83
CA GLN A 96 -3.80 -21.48 0.98
C GLN A 96 -3.19 -21.88 -0.37
N ALA A 97 -3.80 -21.48 -1.47
CA ALA A 97 -3.33 -21.82 -2.82
C ALA A 97 -2.14 -20.94 -3.26
N VAL A 98 -1.15 -20.80 -2.40
CA VAL A 98 0.08 -20.01 -2.63
C VAL A 98 1.31 -20.91 -2.53
N ASN A 99 2.24 -20.72 -3.45
CA ASN A 99 3.61 -21.19 -3.35
C ASN A 99 4.50 -19.97 -3.03
N PHE A 100 5.00 -19.88 -1.79
CA PHE A 100 5.89 -18.80 -1.37
C PHE A 100 7.31 -19.09 -1.83
N VAL A 101 7.90 -18.16 -2.57
CA VAL A 101 9.27 -18.24 -3.11
C VAL A 101 10.13 -17.21 -2.40
N PRO A 102 10.97 -17.61 -1.43
CA PRO A 102 11.87 -16.70 -0.73
C PRO A 102 12.97 -16.21 -1.68
N LEU A 103 13.15 -14.90 -1.79
CA LEU A 103 14.06 -14.27 -2.74
C LEU A 103 14.98 -13.26 -2.03
N ALA A 104 16.26 -13.25 -2.39
CA ALA A 104 17.19 -12.21 -2.00
C ALA A 104 16.83 -10.86 -2.66
N ALA A 105 17.32 -9.75 -2.08
CA ALA A 105 17.07 -8.41 -2.64
C ALA A 105 17.60 -8.25 -4.08
N THR A 106 18.75 -8.85 -4.35
CA THR A 106 19.42 -8.82 -5.66
C THR A 106 18.76 -9.71 -6.72
N GLU A 107 17.97 -10.72 -6.31
CA GLU A 107 17.36 -11.70 -7.24
C GLU A 107 15.89 -11.40 -7.55
N ARG A 108 15.18 -10.69 -6.66
CA ARG A 108 13.72 -10.59 -6.69
C ARG A 108 13.16 -10.09 -8.03
N LEU A 109 13.78 -9.06 -8.62
CA LEU A 109 13.30 -8.47 -9.87
C LEU A 109 13.56 -9.41 -11.06
N ASN A 110 14.73 -10.06 -11.12
CA ASN A 110 15.03 -11.06 -12.14
C ASN A 110 14.07 -12.25 -12.04
N ALA A 111 13.75 -12.72 -10.83
CA ALA A 111 12.80 -13.80 -10.62
C ALA A 111 11.40 -13.48 -11.17
N LEU A 112 10.96 -12.23 -11.03
CA LEU A 112 9.69 -11.76 -11.61
C LEU A 112 9.77 -11.67 -13.15
N GLN A 113 10.85 -11.12 -13.68
CA GLN A 113 11.05 -10.99 -15.12
C GLN A 113 11.14 -12.36 -15.82
N GLU A 114 11.82 -13.32 -15.21
CA GLU A 114 11.96 -14.69 -15.68
C GLU A 114 10.70 -15.55 -15.46
N LYS A 115 9.61 -14.98 -14.93
CA LYS A 115 8.34 -15.67 -14.65
C LYS A 115 8.47 -16.82 -13.63
N ARG A 116 9.52 -16.80 -12.79
CA ARG A 116 9.63 -17.73 -11.65
C ARG A 116 8.57 -17.46 -10.58
N VAL A 117 8.13 -16.21 -10.50
CA VAL A 117 7.01 -15.77 -9.68
C VAL A 117 6.00 -14.95 -10.50
N ASP A 118 4.74 -14.96 -10.09
CA ASP A 118 3.66 -14.23 -10.74
C ASP A 118 3.54 -12.80 -10.20
N VAL A 119 3.92 -12.62 -8.95
CA VAL A 119 3.91 -11.35 -8.22
C VAL A 119 5.02 -11.37 -7.17
N LEU A 120 5.61 -10.20 -6.90
CA LEU A 120 6.43 -9.98 -5.71
C LEU A 120 5.59 -9.25 -4.66
N SER A 121 5.51 -9.80 -3.45
CA SER A 121 5.09 -9.10 -2.24
C SER A 121 6.23 -9.23 -1.24
N ARG A 122 7.19 -8.29 -1.32
CA ARG A 122 8.50 -8.39 -0.67
C ARG A 122 9.06 -7.00 -0.38
N ASN A 123 8.39 -6.24 0.49
CA ASN A 123 8.83 -4.90 0.93
C ASN A 123 9.64 -4.16 -0.16
N THR A 124 9.05 -4.01 -1.35
CA THR A 124 9.73 -3.44 -2.53
C THR A 124 9.23 -2.03 -2.78
N SER A 125 10.13 -1.05 -2.67
CA SER A 125 9.82 0.35 -2.90
C SER A 125 9.52 0.63 -4.35
N TRP A 126 8.44 1.35 -4.61
CA TRP A 126 8.09 1.89 -5.91
C TRP A 126 9.01 3.07 -6.23
N THR A 127 9.85 2.92 -7.24
CA THR A 127 10.75 3.97 -7.71
C THR A 127 10.60 4.18 -9.22
N PHE A 128 10.94 5.38 -9.68
CA PHE A 128 10.87 5.73 -11.10
C PHE A 128 11.64 4.74 -11.98
N SER A 129 12.85 4.36 -11.57
CA SER A 129 13.69 3.44 -12.38
C SER A 129 13.09 2.04 -12.48
N ARG A 130 12.52 1.52 -11.39
CA ARG A 130 11.87 0.19 -11.39
C ARG A 130 10.62 0.17 -12.24
N ASP A 131 9.83 1.23 -12.17
CA ASP A 131 8.59 1.39 -12.92
C ASP A 131 8.86 1.69 -14.39
N ALA A 132 9.54 2.81 -14.68
CA ALA A 132 9.64 3.33 -16.04
C ALA A 132 10.71 2.64 -16.90
N SER A 133 11.75 2.02 -16.31
CA SER A 133 12.89 1.50 -17.11
C SER A 133 13.08 -0.02 -17.03
N LEU A 134 12.54 -0.70 -16.02
CA LEU A 134 12.75 -2.13 -15.85
C LEU A 134 11.55 -2.99 -16.28
N GLY A 135 10.45 -2.39 -16.74
CA GLY A 135 9.27 -3.10 -17.23
C GLY A 135 8.43 -3.73 -16.11
N PHE A 136 8.43 -3.11 -14.94
CA PHE A 136 7.60 -3.50 -13.80
C PHE A 136 6.50 -2.49 -13.54
N ASP A 137 5.36 -2.97 -13.00
CA ASP A 137 4.26 -2.15 -12.51
C ASP A 137 4.11 -2.36 -11.00
N PHE A 138 3.80 -1.27 -10.30
CA PHE A 138 3.48 -1.24 -8.88
C PHE A 138 1.99 -0.93 -8.73
N PRO A 139 1.12 -1.93 -8.76
CA PRO A 139 -0.33 -1.73 -8.85
C PRO A 139 -0.92 -0.91 -7.70
N ALA A 140 -0.37 -1.05 -6.50
CA ALA A 140 -0.81 -0.32 -5.32
C ALA A 140 0.30 -0.25 -4.26
N VAL A 141 0.28 0.80 -3.44
CA VAL A 141 1.09 0.86 -2.22
C VAL A 141 0.34 0.13 -1.10
N THR A 142 1.01 -0.84 -0.49
CA THR A 142 0.47 -1.58 0.66
C THR A 142 1.01 -1.08 1.99
N TYR A 143 2.19 -0.46 2.00
CA TYR A 143 2.79 0.10 3.20
C TYR A 143 3.61 1.34 2.87
N PHE A 144 3.34 2.44 3.57
CA PHE A 144 4.11 3.69 3.50
C PHE A 144 5.18 3.67 4.58
N ASP A 145 6.43 3.57 4.17
CA ASP A 145 7.60 3.53 5.04
C ASP A 145 8.57 4.69 4.73
N GLY A 146 9.68 4.68 5.39
CA GLY A 146 10.82 5.54 5.16
C GLY A 146 12.10 4.85 5.64
N GLN A 147 13.25 5.28 5.14
CA GLN A 147 14.54 4.79 5.60
C GLN A 147 14.98 5.53 6.86
N GLY A 148 15.49 4.78 7.83
CA GLY A 148 16.01 5.29 9.10
C GLY A 148 17.33 4.64 9.51
N PHE A 149 17.71 4.83 10.76
CA PHE A 149 18.93 4.30 11.35
C PHE A 149 18.64 3.68 12.71
N LEU A 150 19.13 2.46 12.93
CA LEU A 150 19.17 1.79 14.22
C LEU A 150 20.56 1.99 14.81
N ALA A 151 20.63 2.49 16.03
CA ALA A 151 21.88 2.74 16.75
C ALA A 151 21.77 2.31 18.22
N ARG A 152 22.91 2.09 18.86
CA ARG A 152 22.98 1.84 20.32
C ARG A 152 22.65 3.14 21.06
N ARG A 153 21.82 3.06 22.11
CA ARG A 153 21.49 4.20 22.97
C ARG A 153 22.73 4.80 23.65
N SER A 154 23.74 3.98 23.92
CA SER A 154 25.00 4.42 24.53
C SER A 154 25.78 5.45 23.70
N LEU A 155 25.51 5.52 22.38
CA LEU A 155 26.08 6.53 21.49
C LEU A 155 25.45 7.91 21.68
N ASN A 156 24.30 7.98 22.36
CA ASN A 156 23.56 9.22 22.68
C ASN A 156 23.31 10.13 21.47
N LEU A 157 22.99 9.55 20.33
CA LEU A 157 22.73 10.26 19.07
C LEU A 157 21.31 10.81 19.06
N ALA A 158 21.16 12.10 18.70
CA ALA A 158 19.87 12.75 18.52
C ALA A 158 19.37 12.65 17.06
N SER A 159 20.28 12.55 16.09
CA SER A 159 19.95 12.47 14.68
C SER A 159 20.98 11.67 13.88
N ALA A 160 20.66 11.36 12.63
CA ALA A 160 21.60 10.71 11.72
C ALA A 160 22.78 11.61 11.29
N ASP A 161 22.65 12.92 11.41
CA ASP A 161 23.75 13.86 11.10
C ASP A 161 24.95 13.70 12.04
N GLU A 162 24.73 13.11 13.21
CA GLU A 162 25.77 12.83 14.21
C GLU A 162 26.54 11.53 13.92
N LEU A 163 26.20 10.80 12.85
CA LEU A 163 26.89 9.59 12.41
C LEU A 163 28.19 9.87 11.60
N SER A 164 28.83 11.03 11.83
CA SER A 164 30.08 11.36 11.17
C SER A 164 31.20 10.36 11.57
N GLY A 165 31.86 9.80 10.55
CA GLY A 165 32.90 8.78 10.75
C GLY A 165 32.40 7.37 11.08
N ALA A 166 31.09 7.19 11.26
CA ALA A 166 30.51 5.91 11.67
C ALA A 166 30.62 4.84 10.56
N ARG A 167 30.71 3.59 10.97
CA ARG A 167 30.53 2.41 10.13
C ARG A 167 29.04 2.09 10.08
N ILE A 168 28.45 2.07 8.88
CA ILE A 168 27.00 1.89 8.72
C ILE A 168 26.73 0.64 7.88
N CYS A 169 26.09 -0.36 8.50
CA CYS A 169 25.64 -1.56 7.81
C CYS A 169 24.47 -1.22 6.88
N VAL A 170 24.54 -1.69 5.63
CA VAL A 170 23.48 -1.52 4.62
C VAL A 170 23.44 -2.73 3.68
N GLN A 171 22.24 -3.15 3.27
CA GLN A 171 22.08 -4.27 2.36
C GLN A 171 22.30 -3.86 0.89
N ALA A 172 23.11 -4.64 0.17
CA ALA A 172 23.36 -4.48 -1.25
C ALA A 172 22.09 -4.67 -2.12
N GLY A 173 22.02 -3.96 -3.24
CA GLY A 173 20.93 -4.09 -4.23
C GLY A 173 19.61 -3.51 -3.76
N THR A 174 19.63 -2.62 -2.80
CA THR A 174 18.46 -1.92 -2.25
C THR A 174 18.49 -0.43 -2.58
N VAL A 175 17.32 0.23 -2.55
CA VAL A 175 17.28 1.70 -2.64
C VAL A 175 17.89 2.34 -1.38
N THR A 176 17.88 1.64 -0.26
CA THR A 176 18.47 2.15 0.99
C THR A 176 19.98 2.31 0.89
N GLU A 177 20.66 1.50 0.09
CA GLU A 177 22.11 1.68 -0.21
C GLU A 177 22.34 2.98 -0.99
N GLN A 178 21.50 3.28 -1.98
CA GLN A 178 21.59 4.51 -2.79
C GLN A 178 21.25 5.75 -1.95
N ASN A 179 20.13 5.71 -1.23
CA ASN A 179 19.70 6.81 -0.36
C ASN A 179 20.74 7.14 0.70
N LEU A 180 21.40 6.11 1.29
CA LEU A 180 22.47 6.30 2.27
C LEU A 180 23.61 7.12 1.66
N ALA A 181 24.07 6.74 0.46
CA ALA A 181 25.16 7.42 -0.22
C ALA A 181 24.79 8.87 -0.58
N GLU A 182 23.57 9.09 -1.04
CA GLU A 182 23.07 10.43 -1.39
C GLU A 182 22.95 11.32 -0.16
N TYR A 183 22.34 10.83 0.92
CA TYR A 183 22.10 11.57 2.16
C TYR A 183 23.40 12.14 2.75
N PHE A 184 24.45 11.32 2.87
CA PHE A 184 25.71 11.74 3.45
C PHE A 184 26.55 12.60 2.49
N ARG A 185 26.47 12.34 1.19
CA ARG A 185 27.13 13.18 0.18
C ARG A 185 26.57 14.60 0.17
N GLU A 186 25.26 14.78 0.21
CA GLU A 186 24.60 16.09 0.22
C GLU A 186 24.91 16.93 1.47
N ARG A 187 25.26 16.26 2.55
CA ARG A 187 25.62 16.90 3.84
C ARG A 187 27.10 17.01 4.07
N GLU A 188 27.91 16.55 3.10
CA GLU A 188 29.37 16.51 3.19
C GLU A 188 29.88 15.75 4.44
N VAL A 189 29.09 14.80 4.95
CA VAL A 189 29.41 13.97 6.11
C VAL A 189 30.12 12.70 5.67
N LYS A 190 31.28 12.42 6.23
CA LYS A 190 32.04 11.18 5.96
C LYS A 190 31.48 10.03 6.79
N TYR A 191 31.36 8.87 6.18
CA TYR A 191 30.99 7.61 6.84
C TYR A 191 31.68 6.45 6.13
N THR A 192 31.61 5.24 6.72
CA THR A 192 32.14 4.01 6.11
C THR A 192 31.00 3.04 5.87
N PRO A 193 30.57 2.78 4.65
CA PRO A 193 29.54 1.78 4.36
C PRO A 193 30.09 0.37 4.61
N VAL A 194 29.33 -0.45 5.34
CA VAL A 194 29.55 -1.89 5.49
C VAL A 194 28.44 -2.59 4.71
N VAL A 195 28.72 -2.84 3.43
CA VAL A 195 27.75 -3.47 2.52
C VAL A 195 27.67 -4.95 2.77
N VAL A 196 26.47 -5.48 2.93
CA VAL A 196 26.18 -6.88 3.25
C VAL A 196 25.17 -7.49 2.27
N ALA A 197 25.11 -8.83 2.21
CA ALA A 197 24.23 -9.52 1.28
C ALA A 197 22.78 -9.59 1.76
N SER A 198 22.54 -9.57 3.07
CA SER A 198 21.20 -9.71 3.67
C SER A 198 20.98 -8.81 4.87
N GLU A 199 19.72 -8.54 5.22
CA GLU A 199 19.38 -7.84 6.47
C GLU A 199 19.77 -8.66 7.73
N GLU A 200 19.76 -9.98 7.62
CA GLU A 200 20.24 -10.87 8.69
C GLU A 200 21.72 -10.63 8.96
N GLU A 201 22.55 -10.64 7.92
CA GLU A 201 24.00 -10.34 8.03
C GLU A 201 24.22 -8.92 8.57
N ALA A 202 23.42 -7.93 8.12
CA ALA A 202 23.51 -6.56 8.65
C ALA A 202 23.24 -6.52 10.15
N ARG A 203 22.19 -7.20 10.62
CA ARG A 203 21.83 -7.30 12.02
C ARG A 203 22.95 -8.01 12.85
N GLU A 204 23.49 -9.10 12.34
CA GLU A 204 24.57 -9.85 13.00
C GLU A 204 25.83 -9.00 13.13
N LYS A 205 26.26 -8.35 12.05
CA LYS A 205 27.42 -7.43 12.09
C LYS A 205 27.20 -6.25 13.02
N TYR A 206 25.99 -5.68 13.03
CA TYR A 206 25.61 -4.61 13.94
C TYR A 206 25.65 -5.08 15.40
N GLN A 207 25.11 -6.25 15.70
CA GLN A 207 25.13 -6.83 17.05
C GLN A 207 26.56 -7.18 17.52
N ALA A 208 27.43 -7.62 16.61
CA ALA A 208 28.85 -7.88 16.84
C ALA A 208 29.71 -6.59 16.85
N GLU A 209 29.10 -5.41 16.84
CA GLU A 209 29.78 -4.10 16.85
C GLU A 209 30.72 -3.86 15.65
N ALA A 210 30.57 -4.63 14.57
CA ALA A 210 31.26 -4.36 13.31
C ALA A 210 30.70 -3.11 12.60
N CYS A 211 29.45 -2.70 12.94
CA CYS A 211 28.82 -1.45 12.52
C CYS A 211 28.38 -0.64 13.74
N ASP A 212 28.47 0.68 13.63
CA ASP A 212 28.03 1.61 14.66
C ASP A 212 26.54 1.91 14.54
N ALA A 213 26.02 1.87 13.28
CA ALA A 213 24.61 1.94 12.95
C ALA A 213 24.23 0.93 11.88
N PHE A 214 22.93 0.61 11.81
CA PHE A 214 22.33 -0.18 10.74
C PHE A 214 21.22 0.65 10.07
N THR A 215 21.22 0.77 8.76
CA THR A 215 20.20 1.49 7.99
C THR A 215 19.41 0.56 7.10
N ALA A 216 18.09 0.72 7.16
CA ALA A 216 17.07 0.04 6.34
C ALA A 216 15.75 0.80 6.45
N ASP A 217 14.67 0.26 5.86
CA ASP A 217 13.31 0.73 6.12
C ASP A 217 13.03 0.70 7.64
N ILE A 218 12.33 1.71 8.16
CA ILE A 218 12.06 1.83 9.60
C ILE A 218 11.33 0.59 10.13
N SER A 219 10.41 0.03 9.35
CA SER A 219 9.72 -1.20 9.72
C SER A 219 10.64 -2.42 9.78
N ALA A 220 11.63 -2.50 8.86
CA ALA A 220 12.66 -3.53 8.88
C ALA A 220 13.62 -3.36 10.07
N LEU A 221 13.99 -2.12 10.39
CA LEU A 221 14.77 -1.82 11.60
C LEU A 221 14.03 -2.19 12.88
N ALA A 222 12.71 -1.97 12.92
CA ALA A 222 11.89 -2.40 14.06
C ALA A 222 11.86 -3.94 14.19
N SER A 223 11.75 -4.64 13.05
CA SER A 223 11.89 -6.09 12.99
C SER A 223 13.24 -6.56 13.52
N ALA A 224 14.33 -6.01 12.97
CA ALA A 224 15.68 -6.34 13.40
C ALA A 224 15.89 -6.09 14.89
N ARG A 225 15.46 -4.91 15.40
CA ARG A 225 15.56 -4.57 16.82
C ARG A 225 14.82 -5.56 17.72
N SER A 226 13.63 -6.03 17.29
CA SER A 226 12.80 -6.93 18.12
C SER A 226 13.46 -8.26 18.45
N ILE A 227 14.47 -8.67 17.71
CA ILE A 227 15.19 -9.94 17.86
C ILE A 227 16.68 -9.77 18.24
N LEU A 228 17.12 -8.55 18.59
CA LEU A 228 18.42 -8.33 19.20
C LEU A 228 18.47 -8.92 20.62
N ASN A 229 19.67 -9.21 21.13
CA ASN A 229 19.84 -9.74 22.48
C ASN A 229 19.27 -8.81 23.57
N ASP A 230 19.40 -7.48 23.38
CA ASP A 230 18.83 -6.46 24.27
C ASP A 230 18.16 -5.34 23.43
N PRO A 231 16.90 -5.54 23.01
CA PRO A 231 16.18 -4.56 22.19
C PRO A 231 16.05 -3.17 22.82
N ALA A 232 16.05 -3.10 24.17
CA ALA A 232 15.87 -1.85 24.91
C ALA A 232 17.09 -0.93 24.84
N SER A 233 18.28 -1.50 24.67
CA SER A 233 19.54 -0.75 24.53
C SER A 233 19.76 -0.16 23.14
N HIS A 234 18.78 -0.33 22.24
CA HIS A 234 18.84 0.17 20.87
C HIS A 234 17.71 1.14 20.59
N VAL A 235 17.95 2.10 19.70
CA VAL A 235 16.99 3.12 19.28
C VAL A 235 16.99 3.26 17.77
N ILE A 236 15.80 3.39 17.18
CA ILE A 236 15.65 3.88 15.83
C ILE A 236 15.66 5.40 15.93
N LEU A 237 16.61 6.04 15.26
CA LEU A 237 16.75 7.51 15.29
C LEU A 237 15.51 8.17 14.63
N PRO A 238 15.15 9.37 15.07
CA PRO A 238 13.96 10.05 14.52
C PRO A 238 14.14 10.53 13.08
N THR A 239 15.38 10.54 12.58
CA THR A 239 15.69 10.99 11.22
C THR A 239 15.18 9.98 10.20
N VAL A 240 14.34 10.47 9.27
CA VAL A 240 13.85 9.72 8.10
C VAL A 240 14.45 10.35 6.86
N ILE A 241 15.19 9.57 6.06
CA ILE A 241 15.98 10.08 4.95
C ILE A 241 15.35 9.82 3.56
N SER A 242 14.29 9.04 3.49
CA SER A 242 13.61 8.76 2.22
C SER A 242 12.10 8.52 2.41
N LYS A 243 11.41 8.42 1.29
CA LYS A 243 10.04 7.91 1.17
C LYS A 243 10.12 6.51 0.55
N GLU A 244 9.56 5.51 1.26
CA GLU A 244 9.55 4.14 0.80
C GLU A 244 8.09 3.67 0.64
N PRO A 245 7.46 3.93 -0.53
CA PRO A 245 6.14 3.39 -0.83
C PRO A 245 6.27 1.93 -1.24
N LEU A 246 6.05 1.02 -0.30
CA LEU A 246 6.19 -0.42 -0.50
C LEU A 246 4.90 -1.01 -1.08
N GLY A 247 5.04 -1.90 -2.05
CA GLY A 247 3.88 -2.56 -2.65
C GLY A 247 4.22 -3.83 -3.43
N PRO A 248 3.20 -4.58 -3.85
CA PRO A 248 3.39 -5.68 -4.78
C PRO A 248 3.91 -5.18 -6.12
N VAL A 249 4.71 -6.02 -6.77
CA VAL A 249 5.28 -5.74 -8.09
C VAL A 249 4.86 -6.83 -9.06
N VAL A 250 4.46 -6.42 -10.25
CA VAL A 250 4.12 -7.32 -11.36
C VAL A 250 4.86 -6.89 -12.62
N ARG A 251 4.85 -7.73 -13.66
CA ARG A 251 5.38 -7.36 -14.98
C ARG A 251 4.39 -6.44 -15.69
N GLN A 252 4.89 -5.52 -16.52
CA GLN A 252 4.06 -4.61 -17.33
C GLN A 252 3.40 -5.31 -18.53
N ASP A 253 3.73 -6.55 -18.83
CA ASP A 253 3.22 -7.30 -19.98
C ASP A 253 1.78 -7.84 -19.81
N ASP A 254 1.14 -7.60 -18.66
CA ASP A 254 -0.20 -8.09 -18.34
C ASP A 254 -0.99 -7.07 -17.50
N ALA A 255 -1.62 -6.11 -18.17
CA ALA A 255 -2.38 -5.04 -17.51
C ALA A 255 -3.57 -5.57 -16.69
N VAL A 256 -4.22 -6.65 -17.15
CA VAL A 256 -5.32 -7.26 -16.39
C VAL A 256 -4.81 -7.89 -15.10
N TRP A 257 -3.64 -8.51 -15.13
CA TRP A 257 -3.01 -9.02 -13.91
C TRP A 257 -2.67 -7.91 -12.93
N ALA A 258 -2.12 -6.80 -13.42
CA ALA A 258 -1.87 -5.61 -12.60
C ALA A 258 -3.17 -5.09 -11.97
N ASP A 259 -4.27 -5.03 -12.73
CA ASP A 259 -5.57 -4.62 -12.20
C ASP A 259 -6.13 -5.60 -11.17
N ILE A 260 -5.97 -6.90 -11.35
CA ILE A 260 -6.35 -7.92 -10.35
C ILE A 260 -5.61 -7.68 -9.03
N VAL A 261 -4.30 -7.50 -9.09
CA VAL A 261 -3.48 -7.24 -7.90
C VAL A 261 -3.88 -5.91 -7.26
N ARG A 262 -4.05 -4.86 -8.06
CA ARG A 262 -4.49 -3.53 -7.61
C ARG A 262 -5.81 -3.58 -6.87
N TRP A 263 -6.83 -4.13 -7.50
CA TRP A 263 -8.17 -4.18 -6.92
C TRP A 263 -8.26 -5.14 -5.73
N THR A 264 -7.40 -6.15 -5.66
CA THR A 264 -7.29 -7.00 -4.47
C THR A 264 -6.80 -6.19 -3.26
N VAL A 265 -5.77 -5.36 -3.43
CA VAL A 265 -5.31 -4.44 -2.37
C VAL A 265 -6.38 -3.42 -2.03
N PHE A 266 -7.03 -2.80 -3.04
CA PHE A 266 -8.10 -1.85 -2.77
C PHE A 266 -9.32 -2.49 -2.08
N ALA A 267 -9.64 -3.75 -2.37
CA ALA A 267 -10.75 -4.42 -1.71
C ALA A 267 -10.55 -4.56 -0.19
N ILE A 268 -9.34 -4.86 0.27
CA ILE A 268 -9.05 -4.94 1.72
C ILE A 268 -9.04 -3.55 2.38
N VAL A 269 -8.65 -2.49 1.66
CA VAL A 269 -8.74 -1.10 2.13
C VAL A 269 -10.20 -0.64 2.20
N LEU A 270 -11.00 -0.88 1.15
CA LEU A 270 -12.43 -0.58 1.12
C LEU A 270 -13.22 -1.34 2.19
N ALA A 271 -12.78 -2.55 2.54
CA ALA A 271 -13.36 -3.30 3.66
C ALA A 271 -13.14 -2.56 4.99
N GLU A 272 -11.92 -2.07 5.26
CA GLU A 272 -11.64 -1.25 6.44
C GLU A 272 -12.48 0.03 6.45
N GLU A 273 -12.54 0.77 5.32
CA GLU A 273 -13.38 1.98 5.19
C GLU A 273 -14.87 1.71 5.44
N ALA A 274 -15.34 0.53 5.08
CA ALA A 274 -16.73 0.12 5.30
C ALA A 274 -16.99 -0.42 6.70
N GLY A 275 -15.97 -0.57 7.55
CA GLY A 275 -16.06 -1.19 8.88
C GLY A 275 -16.28 -2.70 8.84
N LEU A 276 -15.92 -3.36 7.72
CA LEU A 276 -16.04 -4.80 7.56
C LEU A 276 -14.80 -5.51 8.12
N THR A 277 -15.03 -6.71 8.63
CA THR A 277 -13.97 -7.60 9.12
C THR A 277 -14.20 -9.01 8.62
N SER A 278 -13.19 -9.87 8.74
CA SER A 278 -13.33 -11.31 8.47
C SER A 278 -14.45 -11.98 9.26
N LYS A 279 -14.80 -11.43 10.43
CA LYS A 279 -15.84 -11.96 11.31
C LYS A 279 -17.25 -11.43 10.98
N THR A 280 -17.34 -10.22 10.42
CA THR A 280 -18.64 -9.56 10.19
C THR A 280 -19.09 -9.59 8.73
N VAL A 281 -18.20 -9.95 7.80
CA VAL A 281 -18.45 -9.86 6.37
C VAL A 281 -19.58 -10.79 5.88
N GLU A 282 -19.77 -11.95 6.49
CA GLU A 282 -20.86 -12.87 6.12
C GLU A 282 -22.23 -12.24 6.43
N GLN A 283 -22.40 -11.74 7.66
CA GLN A 283 -23.61 -11.04 8.04
C GLN A 283 -23.81 -9.77 7.17
N ALA A 284 -22.76 -9.01 6.95
CA ALA A 284 -22.82 -7.81 6.11
C ALA A 284 -23.24 -8.12 4.67
N ARG A 285 -22.82 -9.26 4.11
CA ARG A 285 -23.23 -9.70 2.78
C ARG A 285 -24.73 -9.89 2.68
N GLU A 286 -25.37 -10.39 3.74
CA GLU A 286 -26.83 -10.62 3.77
C GLU A 286 -27.62 -9.33 4.07
N THR A 287 -27.10 -8.44 4.89
CA THR A 287 -27.85 -7.31 5.45
C THR A 287 -27.50 -5.93 4.86
N ALA A 288 -26.41 -5.82 4.06
CA ALA A 288 -25.96 -4.52 3.56
C ALA A 288 -26.98 -3.86 2.63
N THR A 289 -27.29 -2.60 2.93
CA THR A 289 -28.17 -1.74 2.12
C THR A 289 -27.39 -0.75 1.26
N ARG A 290 -26.17 -0.37 1.69
CA ARG A 290 -25.33 0.56 0.92
C ARG A 290 -24.83 -0.09 -0.36
N ALA A 291 -25.09 0.57 -1.51
CA ALA A 291 -24.72 0.07 -2.84
C ALA A 291 -23.20 -0.20 -2.99
N SER A 292 -22.34 0.62 -2.37
CA SER A 292 -20.88 0.41 -2.37
C SER A 292 -20.49 -0.89 -1.68
N VAL A 293 -21.10 -1.20 -0.53
CA VAL A 293 -20.87 -2.46 0.19
C VAL A 293 -21.42 -3.66 -0.59
N GLN A 294 -22.60 -3.54 -1.19
CA GLN A 294 -23.17 -4.59 -2.03
C GLN A 294 -22.27 -4.93 -3.22
N ARG A 295 -21.66 -3.92 -3.88
CA ARG A 295 -20.67 -4.13 -4.95
C ARG A 295 -19.43 -4.83 -4.45
N LEU A 296 -18.85 -4.35 -3.36
CA LEU A 296 -17.66 -4.95 -2.74
C LEU A 296 -17.89 -6.43 -2.38
N LEU A 297 -19.09 -6.76 -1.91
CA LEU A 297 -19.44 -8.12 -1.50
C LEU A 297 -20.02 -8.99 -2.64
N GLY A 298 -20.02 -8.49 -3.88
CA GLY A 298 -20.44 -9.24 -5.06
C GLY A 298 -21.95 -9.50 -5.16
N LYS A 299 -22.78 -8.69 -4.49
CA LYS A 299 -24.25 -8.78 -4.54
C LYS A 299 -24.86 -7.86 -5.62
N ARG A 300 -24.04 -7.00 -6.25
CA ARG A 300 -24.47 -6.01 -7.21
C ARG A 300 -23.43 -5.80 -8.31
N ASP A 301 -23.91 -5.57 -9.54
CA ASP A 301 -23.17 -5.12 -10.73
C ASP A 301 -22.11 -6.09 -11.28
N ASN A 302 -21.88 -7.25 -10.67
CA ASN A 302 -20.91 -8.29 -11.09
C ASN A 302 -19.55 -7.74 -11.60
N LEU A 303 -18.95 -6.83 -10.84
CA LEU A 303 -17.70 -6.15 -11.23
C LEU A 303 -16.50 -7.11 -11.38
N GLY A 304 -16.55 -8.29 -10.74
CA GLY A 304 -15.53 -9.33 -10.91
C GLY A 304 -15.36 -9.78 -12.36
N ALA A 305 -16.44 -9.78 -13.15
CA ALA A 305 -16.38 -10.18 -14.55
C ALA A 305 -15.42 -9.31 -15.39
N MET A 306 -15.26 -8.03 -15.05
CA MET A 306 -14.34 -7.10 -15.72
C MET A 306 -12.87 -7.49 -15.55
N LEU A 307 -12.57 -8.28 -14.51
CA LEU A 307 -11.23 -8.82 -14.20
C LEU A 307 -11.14 -10.32 -14.48
N GLY A 308 -12.19 -10.93 -15.07
CA GLY A 308 -12.27 -12.37 -15.23
C GLY A 308 -12.40 -13.14 -13.89
N LEU A 309 -12.80 -12.49 -12.82
CA LEU A 309 -12.95 -13.07 -11.48
C LEU A 309 -14.42 -13.45 -11.22
N LYS A 310 -14.63 -14.29 -10.17
CA LYS A 310 -15.99 -14.61 -9.69
C LYS A 310 -16.66 -13.36 -9.12
N PRO A 311 -18.00 -13.26 -9.12
CA PRO A 311 -18.71 -12.09 -8.61
C PRO A 311 -18.36 -11.77 -7.14
N ASP A 312 -18.11 -12.78 -6.33
CA ASP A 312 -17.88 -12.69 -4.89
C ASP A 312 -16.39 -12.72 -4.49
N TRP A 313 -15.48 -12.48 -5.43
CA TRP A 313 -14.04 -12.56 -5.19
C TRP A 313 -13.57 -11.70 -4.00
N ALA A 314 -14.03 -10.46 -3.90
CA ALA A 314 -13.62 -9.56 -2.82
C ALA A 314 -14.24 -9.96 -1.46
N PHE A 315 -15.50 -10.47 -1.45
CA PHE A 315 -16.08 -11.09 -0.27
C PHE A 315 -15.21 -12.26 0.22
N GLN A 316 -14.76 -13.15 -0.67
CA GLN A 316 -13.89 -14.28 -0.30
C GLN A 316 -12.56 -13.80 0.27
N VAL A 317 -11.96 -12.75 -0.29
CA VAL A 317 -10.74 -12.12 0.23
C VAL A 317 -10.96 -11.63 1.66
N ILE A 318 -12.00 -10.85 1.91
CA ILE A 318 -12.29 -10.30 3.24
C ILE A 318 -12.59 -11.42 4.24
N ARG A 319 -13.35 -12.44 3.83
CA ARG A 319 -13.70 -13.58 4.67
C ARG A 319 -12.49 -14.40 5.12
N GLN A 320 -11.58 -14.71 4.18
CA GLN A 320 -10.46 -15.62 4.43
C GLN A 320 -9.21 -14.92 4.95
N VAL A 321 -8.98 -13.66 4.53
CA VAL A 321 -7.76 -12.92 4.85
C VAL A 321 -8.05 -11.74 5.78
N GLY A 322 -9.18 -11.05 5.59
CA GLY A 322 -9.60 -9.89 6.41
C GLY A 322 -9.44 -8.56 5.72
N ALA A 323 -9.82 -7.50 6.42
CA ALA A 323 -9.59 -6.13 6.02
C ALA A 323 -8.14 -5.68 6.31
N TYR A 324 -7.73 -4.55 5.75
CA TYR A 324 -6.35 -4.05 5.90
C TYR A 324 -5.94 -3.87 7.37
N ASN A 325 -6.80 -3.30 8.20
CA ASN A 325 -6.54 -3.14 9.63
C ASN A 325 -6.31 -4.47 10.35
N GLU A 326 -7.06 -5.52 10.00
CA GLU A 326 -6.87 -6.84 10.60
C GLU A 326 -5.51 -7.43 10.21
N ILE A 327 -5.14 -7.29 8.94
CA ILE A 327 -3.84 -7.74 8.41
C ILE A 327 -2.70 -6.97 9.08
N PHE A 328 -2.81 -5.64 9.14
CA PHE A 328 -1.82 -4.78 9.80
C PHE A 328 -1.67 -5.14 11.28
N ASP A 329 -2.77 -5.19 12.04
CA ASP A 329 -2.74 -5.37 13.48
C ASP A 329 -2.12 -6.69 13.91
N ARG A 330 -2.39 -7.78 13.17
CA ARG A 330 -1.85 -9.10 13.55
C ARG A 330 -0.39 -9.31 13.16
N ASN A 331 0.11 -8.59 12.13
CA ASN A 331 1.46 -8.79 11.61
C ASN A 331 2.45 -7.69 12.05
N LEU A 332 2.02 -6.45 12.09
CA LEU A 332 2.86 -5.28 12.34
C LEU A 332 2.41 -4.49 13.56
N GLY A 333 1.11 -4.42 13.81
CA GLY A 333 0.46 -3.56 14.77
C GLY A 333 0.43 -4.09 16.20
N PRO A 334 -0.53 -3.63 17.00
CA PRO A 334 -0.58 -3.89 18.45
C PRO A 334 -0.61 -5.37 18.85
N ARG A 335 -1.09 -6.25 17.96
CA ARG A 335 -1.17 -7.70 18.22
C ARG A 335 0.06 -8.48 17.77
N SER A 336 1.06 -7.79 17.19
CA SER A 336 2.34 -8.38 16.79
C SER A 336 3.44 -8.09 17.79
N SER A 337 4.58 -8.76 17.65
CA SER A 337 5.80 -8.48 18.40
C SER A 337 6.39 -7.10 18.09
N LEU A 338 6.11 -6.55 16.91
CA LEU A 338 6.67 -5.28 16.46
C LEU A 338 5.96 -4.06 17.05
N ARG A 339 4.66 -4.18 17.33
CA ARG A 339 3.80 -3.12 17.90
C ARG A 339 3.95 -1.78 17.21
N LEU A 340 4.06 -1.78 15.88
CA LEU A 340 4.16 -0.56 15.10
C LEU A 340 2.84 0.22 15.14
N THR A 341 2.97 1.54 15.14
CA THR A 341 1.82 2.43 14.93
C THR A 341 1.50 2.51 13.44
N ARG A 342 0.24 2.79 13.12
CA ARG A 342 -0.21 2.92 11.73
C ARG A 342 0.50 4.07 10.98
N GLY A 343 0.81 5.18 11.65
CA GLY A 343 1.43 6.33 11.01
C GLY A 343 0.69 6.76 9.74
N PHE A 344 1.42 6.87 8.62
CA PHE A 344 0.84 7.14 7.29
C PHE A 344 -0.02 5.98 6.75
N ASN A 345 0.07 4.79 7.33
CA ASN A 345 -0.73 3.62 6.95
C ASN A 345 -2.15 3.63 7.53
N ARG A 346 -2.64 4.77 8.02
CA ARG A 346 -4.04 5.00 8.38
C ARG A 346 -4.85 5.36 7.13
N LEU A 347 -6.16 5.14 7.21
CA LEU A 347 -7.09 5.61 6.19
C LEU A 347 -7.01 7.13 6.03
N TRP A 348 -7.28 7.63 4.84
CA TRP A 348 -7.38 9.05 4.53
C TRP A 348 -8.47 9.76 5.36
N THR A 349 -9.47 9.02 5.86
CA THR A 349 -10.58 9.51 6.72
C THR A 349 -10.28 9.42 8.22
N ALA A 350 -9.12 8.88 8.62
CA ALA A 350 -8.76 8.77 10.03
C ALA A 350 -8.38 10.13 10.65
N ASP A 351 -8.35 10.21 11.97
CA ASP A 351 -7.84 11.37 12.70
C ASP A 351 -6.61 10.96 13.53
N PRO A 352 -5.44 11.56 13.28
CA PRO A 352 -5.08 12.34 12.09
C PRO A 352 -5.10 11.46 10.82
N PRO A 353 -5.32 12.06 9.62
CA PRO A 353 -5.45 11.32 8.36
C PRO A 353 -4.15 10.60 7.99
N GLY A 354 -4.31 9.48 7.26
CA GLY A 354 -3.22 8.73 6.66
C GLY A 354 -3.21 8.84 5.13
N LEU A 355 -2.41 8.00 4.50
CA LEU A 355 -2.28 7.95 3.04
C LEU A 355 -2.99 6.73 2.42
N LEU A 356 -3.58 5.85 3.23
CA LEU A 356 -4.34 4.73 2.69
C LEU A 356 -5.65 5.22 2.08
N PHE A 357 -5.74 4.98 0.78
CA PHE A 357 -6.83 5.41 -0.06
C PHE A 357 -7.14 4.32 -1.10
N ALA A 358 -8.41 4.06 -1.36
CA ALA A 358 -8.85 3.21 -2.45
C ALA A 358 -9.88 3.93 -3.32
N PRO A 359 -9.78 3.83 -4.66
CA PRO A 359 -10.79 4.36 -5.54
C PRO A 359 -12.14 3.68 -5.32
N PRO A 360 -13.28 4.38 -5.58
CA PRO A 360 -14.60 3.78 -5.40
C PRO A 360 -14.84 2.67 -6.41
N MET A 361 -15.30 1.51 -5.93
CA MET A 361 -15.70 0.37 -6.75
C MET A 361 -17.11 0.61 -7.33
N ARG A 362 -17.18 1.04 -8.60
CA ARG A 362 -18.43 1.34 -9.35
C ARG A 362 -18.28 1.02 -10.83
#